data_6a85bc0f340a51a3a51d894da7a45d1f
#
_entry.id   6a85bc0f340a51a3a51d894da7a45d1f
#
_cell.length_a   1.000
_cell.length_b   1.000
_cell.length_c   1.000
_cell.angle_alpha   90.00
_cell.angle_beta   90.00
_cell.angle_gamma   90.00
#
_symmetry.space_group_name_H-M   'P 1'
#
loop_
_entity.id
_entity.type
_entity.pdbx_description
1 polymer ?
#
loop_
_entity_poly.entity_id
_entity_poly.type
_entity_poly.pdbx_seq_one_letter_code
_entity_poly.pdbx_strand_id
1 'polypeptide(L)' 'MSMTVATAQTHLDAWLAADLALATAQSYSLSTPGGSRTLTRANVQEVRDQIAYWQRVVNDLTARAAGGRPRLRNQLK' A
#
# COMPACT_ATOMS: atom_id res chain seq x y z
N MET A 1 15.77 10.09 -1.59
CA MET A 1 14.64 10.42 -0.73
C MET A 1 14.09 9.18 -0.03
N SER A 2 13.79 9.33 1.22
CA SER A 2 13.31 8.20 2.01
C SER A 2 11.78 8.17 2.07
N MET A 3 11.22 6.98 1.94
CA MET A 3 9.79 6.76 2.13
C MET A 3 9.54 6.58 3.63
N THR A 4 8.59 7.33 4.19
CA THR A 4 8.21 7.16 5.58
C THR A 4 7.05 6.19 5.69
N VAL A 5 6.85 5.63 6.89
CA VAL A 5 5.69 4.78 7.15
C VAL A 5 4.41 5.53 6.85
N ALA A 6 4.33 6.78 7.27
CA ALA A 6 3.12 7.59 7.05
C ALA A 6 2.82 7.75 5.56
N THR A 7 3.84 8.00 4.75
CA THR A 7 3.65 8.15 3.31
C THR A 7 3.23 6.82 2.67
N ALA A 8 3.90 5.73 3.05
CA ALA A 8 3.55 4.42 2.54
C ALA A 8 2.13 4.03 2.94
N GLN A 9 1.74 4.33 4.17
CA GLN A 9 0.40 4.04 4.64
C GLN A 9 -0.64 4.84 3.85
N THR A 10 -0.33 6.10 3.53
CA THR A 10 -1.23 6.93 2.72
C THR A 10 -1.47 6.28 1.34
N HIS A 11 -0.40 5.78 0.70
CA HIS A 11 -0.56 5.09 -0.58
C HIS A 11 -1.40 3.82 -0.42
N LEU A 12 -1.10 3.02 0.60
CA LEU A 12 -1.85 1.80 0.85
C LEU A 12 -3.33 2.10 1.06
N ASP A 13 -3.64 3.09 1.88
CA ASP A 13 -5.02 3.45 2.17
C ASP A 13 -5.75 3.89 0.91
N ALA A 14 -5.07 4.64 0.03
CA ALA A 14 -5.68 5.08 -1.22
C ALA A 14 -6.04 3.90 -2.12
N TRP A 15 -5.14 2.92 -2.22
CA TRP A 15 -5.40 1.74 -3.05
C TRP A 15 -6.46 0.83 -2.43
N LEU A 16 -6.50 0.73 -1.09
CA LEU A 16 -7.54 -0.04 -0.42
C LEU A 16 -8.91 0.59 -0.67
N ALA A 17 -8.99 1.92 -0.63
CA ALA A 17 -10.25 2.62 -0.91
C ALA A 17 -10.67 2.38 -2.36
N ALA A 18 -9.72 2.36 -3.29
CA ALA A 18 -10.01 2.09 -4.69
C ALA A 18 -10.57 0.67 -4.87
N ASP A 19 -9.97 -0.31 -4.21
CA ASP A 19 -10.44 -1.69 -4.30
C ASP A 19 -11.90 -1.81 -3.82
N LEU A 20 -12.18 -1.21 -2.68
CA LEU A 20 -13.52 -1.23 -2.11
C LEU A 20 -14.52 -0.53 -3.03
N ALA A 21 -14.14 0.63 -3.55
CA ALA A 21 -15.03 1.40 -4.42
C ALA A 21 -15.33 0.65 -5.72
N LEU A 22 -14.31 0.01 -6.31
CA LEU A 22 -14.50 -0.71 -7.56
C LEU A 22 -15.30 -1.99 -7.39
N ALA A 23 -15.50 -2.45 -6.16
CA ALA A 23 -16.36 -3.59 -5.91
C ALA A 23 -17.83 -3.28 -6.23
N THR A 24 -18.22 -2.02 -6.12
CA THR A 24 -19.61 -1.60 -6.36
C THR A 24 -19.75 -0.58 -7.47
N ALA A 25 -18.69 0.10 -7.87
CA ALA A 25 -18.72 1.12 -8.89
C ALA A 25 -17.93 0.69 -10.12
N GLN A 26 -18.24 1.30 -11.27
CA GLN A 26 -17.52 0.98 -12.50
C GLN A 26 -16.20 1.75 -12.61
N SER A 27 -16.09 2.84 -11.89
CA SER A 27 -14.87 3.63 -11.92
C SER A 27 -14.68 4.33 -10.59
N TYR A 28 -13.46 4.77 -10.34
CA TYR A 28 -13.09 5.43 -9.11
C TYR A 28 -11.93 6.37 -9.39
N SER A 29 -12.03 7.58 -8.86
CA SER A 29 -10.97 8.56 -9.01
C SER A 29 -10.01 8.42 -7.84
N LEU A 30 -8.80 7.92 -8.12
CA LEU A 30 -7.77 7.68 -7.11
C LEU A 30 -6.90 8.92 -6.96
N SER A 31 -6.73 9.36 -5.73
CA SER A 31 -5.84 10.48 -5.42
C SER A 31 -4.73 10.01 -4.50
N THR A 32 -3.50 10.22 -4.90
CA THR A 32 -2.33 9.86 -4.10
C THR A 32 -1.37 11.05 -4.08
N PRO A 33 -0.37 11.02 -3.20
CA PRO A 33 0.65 12.08 -3.21
C PRO A 33 1.35 12.25 -4.55
N GLY A 34 1.36 11.20 -5.38
CA GLY A 34 1.98 11.26 -6.69
C GLY A 34 1.08 11.80 -7.79
N GLY A 35 -0.18 12.11 -7.49
CA GLY A 35 -1.15 12.60 -8.48
C GLY A 35 -2.46 11.86 -8.38
N SER A 36 -3.29 12.02 -9.39
CA SER A 36 -4.59 11.34 -9.41
C SER A 36 -4.83 10.68 -10.76
N ARG A 37 -5.66 9.67 -10.77
CA ARG A 37 -6.03 8.97 -12.00
C ARG A 37 -7.39 8.30 -11.80
N THR A 38 -8.06 8.04 -12.91
CA THR A 38 -9.30 7.32 -12.88
C THR A 38 -9.04 5.84 -13.11
N LEU A 39 -9.60 5.02 -12.25
CA LEU A 39 -9.50 3.57 -12.34
C LEU A 39 -10.85 2.99 -12.72
N THR A 40 -10.83 1.88 -13.42
CA THR A 40 -12.04 1.15 -13.78
C THR A 40 -11.90 -0.28 -13.30
N ARG A 41 -12.95 -1.08 -13.48
CA ARG A 41 -12.90 -2.48 -13.13
C ARG A 41 -11.82 -3.24 -13.89
N ALA A 42 -11.44 -2.75 -15.05
CA ALA A 42 -10.33 -3.34 -15.79
C ALA A 42 -9.01 -3.20 -15.06
N ASN A 43 -8.93 -2.27 -14.11
CA ASN A 43 -7.71 -2.02 -13.33
C ASN A 43 -7.67 -2.78 -12.01
N VAL A 44 -8.64 -3.66 -11.74
CA VAL A 44 -8.71 -4.34 -10.45
C VAL A 44 -7.44 -5.13 -10.15
N GLN A 45 -6.88 -5.80 -11.15
CA GLN A 45 -5.65 -6.57 -10.92
C GLN A 45 -4.50 -5.63 -10.55
N GLU A 46 -4.40 -4.50 -11.23
CA GLU A 46 -3.38 -3.51 -10.89
C GLU A 46 -3.58 -2.99 -9.47
N VAL A 47 -4.84 -2.73 -9.09
CA VAL A 47 -5.15 -2.26 -7.74
C VAL A 47 -4.66 -3.27 -6.71
N ARG A 48 -4.95 -4.55 -6.94
CA ARG A 48 -4.53 -5.60 -6.01
C ARG A 48 -3.01 -5.74 -5.94
N ASP A 49 -2.34 -5.59 -7.08
CA ASP A 49 -0.89 -5.64 -7.12
C ASP A 49 -0.29 -4.49 -6.31
N GLN A 50 -0.87 -3.29 -6.43
CA GLN A 50 -0.41 -2.13 -5.67
C GLN A 50 -0.65 -2.31 -4.17
N ILE A 51 -1.80 -2.87 -3.79
CA ILE A 51 -2.09 -3.13 -2.39
C ILE A 51 -1.03 -4.07 -1.81
N ALA A 52 -0.71 -5.15 -2.52
CA ALA A 52 0.29 -6.10 -2.05
C ALA A 52 1.65 -5.43 -1.92
N TYR A 53 2.02 -4.61 -2.89
CA TYR A 53 3.27 -3.89 -2.88
C TYR A 53 3.35 -2.94 -1.68
N TRP A 54 2.34 -2.09 -1.51
CA TRP A 54 2.36 -1.11 -0.44
C TRP A 54 2.24 -1.73 0.94
N GLN A 55 1.50 -2.84 1.05
CA GLN A 55 1.43 -3.56 2.31
C GLN A 55 2.82 -4.06 2.71
N ARG A 56 3.58 -4.56 1.75
CA ARG A 56 4.93 -5.02 1.99
C ARG A 56 5.84 -3.86 2.41
N VAL A 57 5.70 -2.71 1.73
CA VAL A 57 6.49 -1.53 2.07
C VAL A 57 6.18 -1.06 3.48
N VAL A 58 4.89 -0.98 3.83
CA VAL A 58 4.49 -0.57 5.18
C VAL A 58 5.06 -1.52 6.22
N ASN A 59 4.95 -2.83 5.99
CA ASN A 59 5.46 -3.81 6.93
C ASN A 59 6.97 -3.69 7.12
N ASP A 60 7.68 -3.49 6.03
CA ASP A 60 9.13 -3.37 6.06
C ASP A 60 9.57 -2.11 6.82
N LEU A 61 8.93 -0.98 6.52
CA LEU A 61 9.26 0.28 7.19
C LEU A 61 8.88 0.24 8.66
N THR A 62 7.77 -0.40 8.98
CA THR A 62 7.34 -0.54 10.38
C THR A 62 8.34 -1.37 11.16
N ALA A 63 8.82 -2.46 10.58
CA ALA A 63 9.81 -3.30 11.23
C ALA A 63 11.10 -2.54 11.48
N ARG A 64 11.53 -1.72 10.53
CA ARG A 64 12.73 -0.93 10.70
C ARG A 64 12.56 0.13 11.78
N ALA A 65 11.39 0.78 11.80
CA ALA A 65 11.12 1.80 12.80
C ALA A 65 11.02 1.22 14.20
N ALA A 66 10.59 -0.05 14.30
CA ALA A 66 10.40 -0.70 15.59
C ALA A 66 11.71 -1.20 16.21
N GLY A 67 12.82 -1.00 15.56
CA GLY A 67 14.08 -1.43 16.13
C GLY A 67 15.09 -1.81 15.07
N GLY A 68 14.62 -1.90 13.88
CA GLY A 68 15.47 -2.08 12.74
C GLY A 68 16.09 -3.47 12.62
N ARG A 69 15.86 -4.37 13.56
CA ARG A 69 16.44 -5.70 13.45
C ARG A 69 15.38 -6.73 13.25
N PRO A 70 15.60 -7.47 12.28
CA PRO A 70 14.73 -8.61 12.10
C PRO A 70 15.01 -9.64 13.15
N ARG A 71 14.89 -10.20 13.74
CA ARG A 71 15.23 -11.12 14.51
C ARG A 71 15.12 -12.30 14.64
N LEU A 72 15.87 -11.88 14.50
CA LEU A 72 16.09 -12.70 14.49
C LEU A 72 15.70 -13.57 14.91
N ARG A 73 15.84 -13.43 15.16
CA ARG A 73 15.66 -14.13 15.55
C ARG A 73 15.12 -14.85 15.73
N ASN A 74 15.30 -14.62 15.71
CA ASN A 74 15.04 -15.32 15.94
C ASN A 74 14.89 -16.11 15.90
N GLN A 75 15.14 -15.92 15.89
CA GLN A 75 15.14 -16.62 15.96
C GLN A 75 15.18 -17.45 16.15
N LEU A 76 15.54 -17.33 16.40
CA LEU A 76 15.65 -18.09 16.79
C LEU A 76 15.38 -18.94 17.07
N LYS A 77 15.64 -18.99 17.36
CA LYS A 77 15.44 -19.73 17.66
C LYS A 77 15.05 -20.29 17.75
#